data_1f014ab28bb878653454c762ea4d2540
#
_entry.id   1f014ab28bb878653454c762ea4d2540
#
_cell.length_a   1.000
_cell.length_b   1.000
_cell.length_c   1.000
_cell.angle_alpha   90.00
_cell.angle_beta   90.00
_cell.angle_gamma   90.00
#
_symmetry.space_group_name_H-M   'P 1'
#
loop_
_entity.id
_entity.type
_entity.pdbx_description
1 polymer ?
#
loop_
_entity_poly.entity_id
_entity_poly.type
_entity_poly.pdbx_seq_one_letter_code
_entity_poly.pdbx_strand_id
1 'polypeptide(L)'
;MNKKEKRELHDLIQIFPGVFKIDDRLATLNCYPGNTVYGERLVDVDGKEYRIWDPFRSKLAGAIKKGLKSSGIKKGDSVLYLGAASGTTCSHVSDIVGKNGIVYCVEFSERPLRDLIGVCEVRDNMIPILGDARKPQEYKKYIEGKVDFIYQDVAQPDQIRIFKLNSDMFLKDGGEGFICIKSQSIDVTKSSKEIYKEALKELRNYGFTILQEIELSPYDLNHLFVHVKK
;
A
#
# COMPACT_ATOMS: atom_id res chain seq x y z
N MET A 1 -10.08 -43.29 -17.50
CA MET A 1 -9.95 -42.19 -18.49
C MET A 1 -9.38 -40.99 -17.77
N ASN A 2 -8.06 -40.74 -17.96
CA ASN A 2 -7.36 -39.59 -17.35
C ASN A 2 -7.85 -38.29 -18.00
N LYS A 3 -8.56 -37.47 -17.24
CA LYS A 3 -8.70 -36.05 -17.59
C LYS A 3 -7.29 -35.42 -17.42
N LYS A 4 -6.56 -35.27 -18.52
CA LYS A 4 -5.43 -34.37 -18.59
C LYS A 4 -5.98 -32.99 -18.26
N GLU A 5 -5.65 -32.46 -17.06
CA GLU A 5 -5.83 -31.05 -16.76
C GLU A 5 -5.07 -30.27 -17.84
N LYS A 6 -5.82 -29.54 -18.68
CA LYS A 6 -5.24 -28.54 -19.55
C LYS A 6 -4.60 -27.49 -18.63
N ARG A 7 -3.27 -27.50 -18.49
CA ARG A 7 -2.56 -26.35 -17.92
C ARG A 7 -2.95 -25.15 -18.79
N GLU A 8 -3.67 -24.22 -18.20
CA GLU A 8 -3.86 -22.91 -18.83
C GLU A 8 -2.47 -22.25 -18.88
N LEU A 9 -1.99 -21.97 -20.08
CA LEU A 9 -0.78 -21.20 -20.28
C LEU A 9 -1.11 -19.74 -19.96
N HIS A 10 -0.55 -19.23 -18.86
CA HIS A 10 -0.68 -17.83 -18.47
C HIS A 10 0.56 -17.04 -18.91
N ASP A 11 0.35 -15.85 -19.44
CA ASP A 11 1.42 -14.90 -19.72
C ASP A 11 1.82 -14.18 -18.43
N LEU A 12 3.01 -14.49 -17.90
CA LEU A 12 3.52 -13.95 -16.64
C LEU A 12 4.65 -12.97 -16.91
N ILE A 13 4.43 -11.68 -16.59
CA ILE A 13 5.42 -10.61 -16.74
C ILE A 13 5.65 -9.96 -15.38
N GLN A 14 6.90 -9.87 -14.94
CA GLN A 14 7.24 -9.09 -13.75
C GLN A 14 7.32 -7.60 -14.12
N ILE A 15 6.49 -6.77 -13.46
CA ILE A 15 6.46 -5.31 -13.66
C ILE A 15 7.43 -4.61 -12.71
N PHE A 16 7.38 -4.97 -11.42
CA PHE A 16 8.28 -4.53 -10.36
C PHE A 16 8.69 -5.73 -9.51
N PRO A 17 9.72 -5.64 -8.67
CA PRO A 17 10.01 -6.67 -7.68
C PRO A 17 8.76 -7.01 -6.87
N GLY A 18 8.33 -8.28 -6.89
CA GLY A 18 7.14 -8.77 -6.19
C GLY A 18 5.79 -8.46 -6.85
N VAL A 19 5.76 -7.66 -7.93
CA VAL A 19 4.54 -7.30 -8.67
C VAL A 19 4.60 -7.85 -10.08
N PHE A 20 3.55 -8.53 -10.48
CA PHE A 20 3.45 -9.23 -11.75
C PHE A 20 2.19 -8.82 -12.52
N LYS A 21 2.19 -9.15 -13.79
CA LYS A 21 1.05 -9.10 -14.68
C LYS A 21 0.79 -10.51 -15.17
N ILE A 22 -0.41 -11.03 -14.97
CA ILE A 22 -0.88 -12.32 -15.46
C ILE A 22 -2.10 -12.06 -16.35
N ASP A 23 -2.01 -12.35 -17.64
CA ASP A 23 -3.09 -12.13 -18.61
C ASP A 23 -3.70 -10.71 -18.49
N ASP A 24 -2.90 -9.68 -18.49
CA ASP A 24 -3.27 -8.26 -18.31
C ASP A 24 -3.78 -7.86 -16.91
N ARG A 25 -3.87 -8.76 -15.95
CA ARG A 25 -4.24 -8.46 -14.57
C ARG A 25 -3.02 -8.30 -13.69
N LEU A 26 -3.04 -7.32 -12.79
CA LEU A 26 -2.02 -7.21 -11.76
C LEU A 26 -2.10 -8.38 -10.78
N ALA A 27 -0.96 -8.80 -10.27
CA ALA A 27 -0.87 -9.85 -9.28
C ALA A 27 0.35 -9.66 -8.38
N THR A 28 0.32 -10.25 -7.19
CA THR A 28 1.48 -10.44 -6.31
C THR A 28 1.74 -11.93 -6.12
N LEU A 29 3.01 -12.33 -5.94
CA LEU A 29 3.34 -13.70 -5.55
C LEU A 29 2.82 -13.94 -4.13
N ASN A 30 1.91 -14.92 -3.96
CA ASN A 30 1.35 -15.20 -2.64
C ASN A 30 2.41 -15.80 -1.69
N CYS A 31 2.82 -15.04 -0.69
CA CYS A 31 3.75 -15.52 0.34
C CYS A 31 3.12 -16.53 1.30
N TYR A 32 1.78 -16.64 1.29
CA TYR A 32 0.98 -17.53 2.17
C TYR A 32 -0.02 -18.33 1.34
N PRO A 33 0.45 -19.31 0.53
CA PRO A 33 -0.36 -20.04 -0.43
C PRO A 33 -1.63 -20.65 0.17
N GLY A 34 -2.70 -20.69 -0.64
CA GLY A 34 -4.02 -21.17 -0.25
C GLY A 34 -4.89 -20.13 0.48
N ASN A 35 -4.35 -18.94 0.80
CA ASN A 35 -5.09 -17.92 1.54
C ASN A 35 -5.41 -16.71 0.68
N THR A 36 -6.66 -16.26 0.76
CA THR A 36 -7.15 -14.99 0.21
C THR A 36 -7.43 -14.02 1.35
N VAL A 37 -7.50 -12.72 1.06
CA VAL A 37 -7.77 -11.68 2.06
C VAL A 37 -9.15 -11.04 1.84
N TYR A 38 -9.53 -10.79 0.59
CA TYR A 38 -10.79 -10.14 0.24
C TYR A 38 -11.57 -10.91 -0.84
N GLY A 39 -11.29 -12.22 -1.02
CA GLY A 39 -11.89 -13.08 -2.02
C GLY A 39 -11.30 -12.90 -3.42
N GLU A 40 -10.07 -12.41 -3.52
CA GLU A 40 -9.33 -12.29 -4.77
C GLU A 40 -9.02 -13.67 -5.35
N ARG A 41 -8.96 -13.73 -6.68
CA ARG A 41 -8.64 -14.97 -7.40
C ARG A 41 -7.18 -15.36 -7.17
N LEU A 42 -6.96 -16.64 -6.86
CA LEU A 42 -5.65 -17.28 -6.86
C LEU A 42 -5.38 -17.92 -8.21
N VAL A 43 -4.16 -17.82 -8.71
CA VAL A 43 -3.71 -18.40 -10.00
C VAL A 43 -2.38 -19.09 -9.79
N ASP A 44 -2.29 -20.35 -10.16
CA ASP A 44 -1.01 -21.07 -10.21
C ASP A 44 -0.34 -20.86 -11.57
N VAL A 45 0.91 -20.44 -11.54
CA VAL A 45 1.76 -20.37 -12.72
C VAL A 45 3.08 -21.05 -12.39
N ASP A 46 3.33 -22.17 -13.05
CA ASP A 46 4.53 -23.00 -12.88
C ASP A 46 4.82 -23.40 -11.41
N GLY A 47 3.76 -23.79 -10.68
CA GLY A 47 3.83 -24.23 -9.29
C GLY A 47 4.05 -23.10 -8.28
N LYS A 48 3.84 -21.86 -8.68
CA LYS A 48 3.79 -20.69 -7.81
C LYS A 48 2.43 -20.08 -7.82
N GLU A 49 1.89 -19.81 -6.65
CA GLU A 49 0.58 -19.19 -6.49
C GLU A 49 0.68 -17.68 -6.47
N TYR A 50 -0.18 -17.03 -7.25
CA TYR A 50 -0.30 -15.57 -7.33
C TYR A 50 -1.68 -15.13 -6.93
N ARG A 51 -1.78 -13.97 -6.28
CA ARG A 51 -3.01 -13.28 -5.91
C ARG A 51 -3.30 -12.20 -6.93
N ILE A 52 -4.44 -12.27 -7.60
CA ILE A 52 -4.88 -11.22 -8.54
C ILE A 52 -5.21 -9.95 -7.74
N TRP A 53 -4.66 -8.83 -8.18
CA TRP A 53 -4.74 -7.55 -7.49
C TRP A 53 -5.70 -6.59 -8.19
N ASP A 54 -6.85 -6.33 -7.58
CA ASP A 54 -7.89 -5.49 -8.15
C ASP A 54 -7.56 -3.99 -7.98
N PRO A 55 -7.39 -3.22 -9.09
CA PRO A 55 -7.10 -1.80 -9.02
C PRO A 55 -8.25 -0.93 -8.51
N PHE A 56 -9.50 -1.44 -8.52
CA PHE A 56 -10.64 -0.75 -7.92
C PHE A 56 -10.73 -0.94 -6.40
N ARG A 57 -9.96 -1.84 -5.84
CA ARG A 57 -9.89 -2.11 -4.39
C ARG A 57 -8.58 -1.69 -3.75
N SER A 58 -7.64 -1.17 -4.53
CA SER A 58 -6.32 -0.78 -4.04
C SER A 58 -5.77 0.40 -4.82
N LYS A 59 -5.54 1.52 -4.13
CA LYS A 59 -4.97 2.73 -4.72
C LYS A 59 -3.58 2.49 -5.31
N LEU A 60 -2.77 1.63 -4.68
CA LEU A 60 -1.47 1.25 -5.22
C LEU A 60 -1.60 0.50 -6.55
N ALA A 61 -2.52 -0.48 -6.62
CA ALA A 61 -2.80 -1.17 -7.88
C ALA A 61 -3.33 -0.21 -8.95
N GLY A 62 -4.21 0.72 -8.58
CA GLY A 62 -4.69 1.79 -9.45
C GLY A 62 -3.55 2.66 -9.97
N ALA A 63 -2.62 3.07 -9.10
CA ALA A 63 -1.44 3.85 -9.47
C ALA A 63 -0.52 3.08 -10.44
N ILE A 64 -0.30 1.78 -10.20
CA ILE A 64 0.48 0.92 -11.12
C ILE A 64 -0.19 0.86 -12.50
N LYS A 65 -1.49 0.64 -12.56
CA LYS A 65 -2.25 0.65 -13.83
C LYS A 65 -2.23 2.00 -14.53
N LYS A 66 -2.04 3.09 -13.80
CA LYS A 66 -1.92 4.46 -14.30
C LYS A 66 -0.48 4.87 -14.64
N GLY A 67 0.48 3.95 -14.55
CA GLY A 67 1.86 4.19 -14.97
C GLY A 67 2.79 4.64 -13.85
N LEU A 68 2.59 4.14 -12.62
CA LEU A 68 3.60 4.27 -11.58
C LEU A 68 4.93 3.70 -12.07
N LYS A 69 6.02 4.48 -11.94
CA LYS A 69 7.33 4.13 -12.51
C LYS A 69 8.17 3.23 -11.62
N SER A 70 7.90 3.22 -10.33
CA SER A 70 8.62 2.39 -9.35
C SER A 70 7.67 2.01 -8.21
N SER A 71 7.75 0.77 -7.72
CA SER A 71 7.04 0.38 -6.50
C SER A 71 7.63 1.03 -5.24
N GLY A 72 8.87 1.53 -5.30
CA GLY A 72 9.59 2.02 -4.13
C GLY A 72 9.87 0.95 -3.05
N ILE A 73 8.97 -0.03 -2.94
CA ILE A 73 9.00 -1.10 -1.93
C ILE A 73 9.81 -2.29 -2.48
N LYS A 74 10.70 -2.83 -1.66
CA LYS A 74 11.61 -3.93 -2.00
C LYS A 74 11.40 -5.14 -1.11
N LYS A 75 11.86 -6.29 -1.57
CA LYS A 75 11.90 -7.51 -0.74
C LYS A 75 12.80 -7.28 0.48
N GLY A 76 12.28 -7.62 1.65
CA GLY A 76 12.97 -7.46 2.94
C GLY A 76 12.75 -6.09 3.59
N ASP A 77 12.05 -5.16 2.95
CA ASP A 77 11.78 -3.85 3.53
C ASP A 77 10.89 -3.93 4.77
N SER A 78 11.12 -2.98 5.67
CA SER A 78 10.22 -2.63 6.75
C SER A 78 9.32 -1.47 6.30
N VAL A 79 8.02 -1.69 6.31
CA VAL A 79 7.01 -0.74 5.82
C VAL A 79 6.07 -0.31 6.94
N LEU A 80 5.90 1.00 7.14
CA LEU A 80 4.85 1.54 7.99
C LEU A 80 3.64 1.90 7.11
N TYR A 81 2.52 1.23 7.33
CA TYR A 81 1.28 1.46 6.61
C TYR A 81 0.27 2.19 7.51
N LEU A 82 -0.07 3.41 7.16
CA LEU A 82 -1.01 4.28 7.88
C LEU A 82 -2.39 4.26 7.21
N GLY A 83 -3.41 3.82 7.94
CA GLY A 83 -4.76 3.61 7.42
C GLY A 83 -4.90 2.25 6.76
N ALA A 84 -4.58 1.19 7.49
CA ALA A 84 -4.53 -0.18 6.99
C ALA A 84 -5.90 -0.77 6.64
N ALA A 85 -6.97 -0.21 7.20
CA ALA A 85 -8.34 -0.72 7.09
C ALA A 85 -8.41 -2.24 7.39
N SER A 86 -9.08 -3.02 6.56
CA SER A 86 -9.18 -4.49 6.70
C SER A 86 -8.00 -5.28 6.08
N GLY A 87 -6.92 -4.59 5.65
CA GLY A 87 -5.70 -5.24 5.17
C GLY A 87 -5.62 -5.54 3.67
N THR A 88 -6.58 -5.12 2.86
CA THR A 88 -6.58 -5.40 1.41
C THR A 88 -5.27 -5.03 0.73
N THR A 89 -4.88 -3.74 0.75
CA THR A 89 -3.61 -3.29 0.13
C THR A 89 -2.41 -3.74 0.95
N CYS A 90 -2.49 -3.72 2.29
CA CYS A 90 -1.41 -4.16 3.18
C CYS A 90 -0.97 -5.59 2.89
N SER A 91 -1.90 -6.50 2.58
CA SER A 91 -1.57 -7.90 2.29
C SER A 91 -0.80 -8.08 0.98
N HIS A 92 -1.04 -7.24 -0.03
CA HIS A 92 -0.22 -7.21 -1.24
C HIS A 92 1.15 -6.59 -0.98
N VAL A 93 1.23 -5.57 -0.13
CA VAL A 93 2.53 -5.03 0.34
C VAL A 93 3.30 -6.11 1.11
N SER A 94 2.63 -6.90 1.97
CA SER A 94 3.21 -8.06 2.65
C SER A 94 3.79 -9.09 1.67
N ASP A 95 3.10 -9.37 0.56
CA ASP A 95 3.64 -10.23 -0.50
C ASP A 95 4.88 -9.62 -1.16
N ILE A 96 4.89 -8.29 -1.41
CA ILE A 96 6.02 -7.59 -2.05
C ILE A 96 7.27 -7.63 -1.17
N VAL A 97 7.13 -7.31 0.12
CA VAL A 97 8.27 -7.34 1.05
C VAL A 97 8.72 -8.78 1.37
N GLY A 98 7.81 -9.74 1.21
CA GLY A 98 8.07 -11.17 1.45
C GLY A 98 8.28 -11.51 2.92
N LYS A 99 8.54 -12.78 3.22
CA LYS A 99 8.64 -13.30 4.60
C LYS A 99 9.77 -12.70 5.44
N ASN A 100 10.77 -12.09 4.81
CA ASN A 100 11.90 -11.45 5.49
C ASN A 100 11.69 -9.94 5.70
N GLY A 101 10.62 -9.37 5.14
CA GLY A 101 10.19 -8.00 5.38
C GLY A 101 9.11 -7.95 6.44
N ILE A 102 8.69 -6.74 6.79
CA ILE A 102 7.63 -6.51 7.79
C ILE A 102 6.74 -5.36 7.40
N VAL A 103 5.44 -5.46 7.69
CA VAL A 103 4.46 -4.38 7.47
C VAL A 103 3.78 -4.05 8.80
N TYR A 104 4.05 -2.88 9.35
CA TYR A 104 3.36 -2.33 10.51
C TYR A 104 2.07 -1.66 10.05
N CYS A 105 0.94 -2.24 10.38
CA CYS A 105 -0.38 -1.86 9.88
C CYS A 105 -1.15 -1.05 10.92
N VAL A 106 -1.04 0.29 10.86
CA VAL A 106 -1.73 1.20 11.78
C VAL A 106 -3.14 1.47 11.29
N GLU A 107 -4.13 1.15 12.14
CA GLU A 107 -5.55 1.43 11.90
C GLU A 107 -6.18 2.07 13.13
N PHE A 108 -6.95 3.14 12.90
CA PHE A 108 -7.61 3.90 13.96
C PHE A 108 -8.94 3.27 14.40
N SER A 109 -9.65 2.65 13.47
CA SER A 109 -11.01 2.15 13.69
C SER A 109 -10.99 0.69 14.12
N GLU A 110 -11.61 0.38 15.24
CA GLU A 110 -11.67 -0.98 15.80
C GLU A 110 -12.36 -2.00 14.88
N ARG A 111 -13.37 -1.57 14.13
CA ARG A 111 -14.13 -2.48 13.27
C ARG A 111 -13.28 -3.05 12.13
N PRO A 112 -12.65 -2.24 11.24
CA PRO A 112 -11.75 -2.79 10.24
C PRO A 112 -10.50 -3.44 10.84
N LEU A 113 -10.03 -2.99 12.02
CA LEU A 113 -8.91 -3.62 12.71
C LEU A 113 -9.19 -5.09 13.06
N ARG A 114 -10.43 -5.45 13.42
CA ARG A 114 -10.79 -6.87 13.69
C ARG A 114 -10.57 -7.75 12.46
N ASP A 115 -10.97 -7.27 11.29
CA ASP A 115 -10.75 -7.99 10.04
C ASP A 115 -9.24 -8.08 9.73
N LEU A 116 -8.50 -6.98 9.96
CA LEU A 116 -7.05 -6.93 9.79
C LEU A 116 -6.31 -7.91 10.70
N ILE A 117 -6.73 -8.08 11.95
CA ILE A 117 -6.15 -9.06 12.88
C ILE A 117 -6.25 -10.47 12.28
N GLY A 118 -7.43 -10.85 11.76
CA GLY A 118 -7.59 -12.15 11.09
C GLY A 118 -6.65 -12.35 9.88
N VAL A 119 -6.34 -11.28 9.15
CA VAL A 119 -5.33 -11.33 8.08
C VAL A 119 -3.93 -11.53 8.65
N CYS A 120 -3.59 -10.85 9.74
CA CYS A 120 -2.28 -10.92 10.38
C CYS A 120 -2.03 -12.27 11.10
N GLU A 121 -3.08 -12.96 11.56
CA GLU A 121 -2.95 -14.31 12.11
C GLU A 121 -2.41 -15.33 11.08
N VAL A 122 -2.67 -15.10 9.79
CA VAL A 122 -2.16 -15.92 8.69
C VAL A 122 -0.82 -15.40 8.16
N ARG A 123 -0.60 -14.07 8.24
CA ARG A 123 0.55 -13.37 7.67
C ARG A 123 1.46 -12.85 8.78
N ASP A 124 2.42 -13.67 9.18
CA ASP A 124 3.35 -13.40 10.29
C ASP A 124 4.30 -12.20 10.05
N ASN A 125 4.37 -11.70 8.80
CA ASN A 125 5.10 -10.49 8.45
C ASN A 125 4.22 -9.22 8.46
N MET A 126 3.01 -9.29 9.02
CA MET A 126 2.10 -8.14 9.22
C MET A 126 1.80 -7.96 10.70
N ILE A 127 1.98 -6.76 11.22
CA ILE A 127 1.72 -6.41 12.63
C ILE A 127 0.54 -5.44 12.69
N PRO A 128 -0.62 -5.84 13.22
CA PRO A 128 -1.77 -4.95 13.38
C PRO A 128 -1.55 -4.04 14.59
N ILE A 129 -1.79 -2.74 14.42
CA ILE A 129 -1.62 -1.73 15.46
C ILE A 129 -2.88 -0.87 15.52
N LEU A 130 -3.59 -0.92 16.66
CA LEU A 130 -4.62 0.08 16.96
C LEU A 130 -3.92 1.40 17.29
N GLY A 131 -4.13 2.43 16.47
CA GLY A 131 -3.46 3.70 16.69
C GLY A 131 -3.98 4.83 15.81
N ASP A 132 -3.86 6.04 16.34
CA ASP A 132 -4.14 7.27 15.61
C ASP A 132 -2.86 7.76 14.92
N ALA A 133 -2.86 7.76 13.58
CA ALA A 133 -1.70 8.21 12.79
C ALA A 133 -1.28 9.66 13.09
N ARG A 134 -2.16 10.48 13.70
CA ARG A 134 -1.85 11.83 14.20
C ARG A 134 -0.96 11.84 15.44
N LYS A 135 -0.85 10.68 16.12
CA LYS A 135 -0.18 10.53 17.41
C LYS A 135 0.87 9.39 17.36
N PRO A 136 1.91 9.52 16.53
CA PRO A 136 2.88 8.45 16.31
C PRO A 136 3.60 8.00 17.61
N GLN A 137 3.66 8.84 18.63
CA GLN A 137 4.27 8.50 19.93
C GLN A 137 3.52 7.38 20.64
N GLU A 138 2.18 7.27 20.47
CA GLU A 138 1.36 6.29 21.17
C GLU A 138 1.64 4.85 20.70
N TYR A 139 2.04 4.67 19.45
CA TYR A 139 2.34 3.36 18.86
C TYR A 139 3.83 3.12 18.53
N LYS A 140 4.71 4.07 18.86
CA LYS A 140 6.16 3.93 18.64
C LYS A 140 6.75 2.65 19.22
N LYS A 141 6.24 2.21 20.36
CA LYS A 141 6.70 0.99 21.05
C LYS A 141 6.49 -0.32 20.27
N TYR A 142 5.63 -0.30 19.26
CA TYR A 142 5.32 -1.47 18.42
C TYR A 142 6.16 -1.50 17.13
N ILE A 143 6.94 -0.46 16.84
CA ILE A 143 7.74 -0.34 15.62
C ILE A 143 9.21 -0.40 15.99
N GLU A 144 9.92 -1.37 15.42
CA GLU A 144 11.34 -1.57 15.67
C GLU A 144 12.20 -0.65 14.79
N GLY A 145 12.86 0.33 15.41
CA GLY A 145 13.81 1.21 14.74
C GLY A 145 13.17 2.14 13.70
N LYS A 146 13.84 2.28 12.57
CA LYS A 146 13.38 3.06 11.41
C LYS A 146 12.93 2.14 10.30
N VAL A 147 11.88 2.55 9.57
CA VAL A 147 11.35 1.82 8.42
C VAL A 147 11.96 2.31 7.10
N ASP A 148 11.98 1.44 6.10
CA ASP A 148 12.47 1.75 4.76
C ASP A 148 11.47 2.56 3.95
N PHE A 149 10.18 2.33 4.20
CA PHE A 149 9.09 2.91 3.43
C PHE A 149 7.89 3.27 4.30
N ILE A 150 7.18 4.37 3.95
CA ILE A 150 5.89 4.71 4.55
C ILE A 150 4.81 4.75 3.47
N TYR A 151 3.72 4.02 3.68
CA TYR A 151 2.51 4.11 2.87
C TYR A 151 1.40 4.76 3.69
N GLN A 152 0.79 5.85 3.18
CA GLN A 152 -0.30 6.51 3.87
C GLN A 152 -1.57 6.56 3.02
N ASP A 153 -2.67 6.06 3.59
CA ASP A 153 -4.02 6.11 3.03
C ASP A 153 -5.06 6.48 4.11
N VAL A 154 -4.88 7.63 4.75
CA VAL A 154 -5.77 8.12 5.81
C VAL A 154 -6.80 9.12 5.26
N ALA A 155 -8.00 9.16 5.87
CA ALA A 155 -9.08 10.07 5.50
C ALA A 155 -9.19 11.21 6.55
N GLN A 156 -8.13 12.04 6.68
CA GLN A 156 -8.07 13.14 7.62
C GLN A 156 -7.81 14.47 6.89
N PRO A 157 -8.27 15.62 7.40
CA PRO A 157 -7.99 16.92 6.77
C PRO A 157 -6.48 17.26 6.72
N ASP A 158 -5.73 16.89 7.75
CA ASP A 158 -4.31 17.19 7.93
C ASP A 158 -3.38 16.07 7.43
N GLN A 159 -3.74 15.43 6.30
CA GLN A 159 -3.03 14.27 5.72
C GLN A 159 -1.53 14.54 5.55
N ILE A 160 -1.14 15.71 5.08
CA ILE A 160 0.26 16.04 4.81
C ILE A 160 1.05 16.16 6.11
N ARG A 161 0.48 16.81 7.12
CA ARG A 161 1.08 16.90 8.46
C ARG A 161 1.23 15.53 9.11
N ILE A 162 0.23 14.65 8.97
CA ILE A 162 0.29 13.26 9.47
C ILE A 162 1.47 12.52 8.82
N PHE A 163 1.61 12.62 7.50
CA PHE A 163 2.73 12.00 6.79
C PHE A 163 4.08 12.52 7.29
N LYS A 164 4.20 13.85 7.47
CA LYS A 164 5.43 14.48 8.00
C LYS A 164 5.78 13.97 9.40
N LEU A 165 4.82 13.95 10.33
CA LEU A 165 5.04 13.49 11.71
C LEU A 165 5.56 12.04 11.76
N ASN A 166 4.96 11.15 10.96
CA ASN A 166 5.39 9.76 10.88
C ASN A 166 6.73 9.59 10.18
N SER A 167 6.99 10.38 9.14
CA SER A 167 8.27 10.36 8.43
C SER A 167 9.43 10.83 9.29
N ASP A 168 9.23 11.83 10.13
CA ASP A 168 10.27 12.31 11.06
C ASP A 168 10.59 11.24 12.11
N MET A 169 9.56 10.56 12.59
CA MET A 169 9.73 9.60 13.66
C MET A 169 10.26 8.26 13.16
N PHE A 170 9.80 7.76 12.02
CA PHE A 170 10.02 6.39 11.62
C PHE A 170 10.79 6.21 10.31
N LEU A 171 10.71 7.14 9.35
CA LEU A 171 11.34 6.93 8.04
C LEU A 171 12.86 7.13 8.13
N LYS A 172 13.61 6.22 7.54
CA LYS A 172 15.06 6.34 7.33
C LYS A 172 15.38 7.60 6.52
N ASP A 173 16.57 8.14 6.68
CA ASP A 173 17.06 9.22 5.81
C ASP A 173 17.24 8.69 4.39
N GLY A 174 16.75 9.44 3.41
CA GLY A 174 16.67 9.01 2.02
C GLY A 174 15.61 7.94 1.74
N GLY A 175 14.79 7.58 2.74
CA GLY A 175 13.65 6.68 2.57
C GLY A 175 12.55 7.29 1.70
N GLU A 176 11.71 6.43 1.16
CA GLU A 176 10.64 6.82 0.24
C GLU A 176 9.27 6.56 0.86
N GLY A 177 8.23 7.11 0.26
CA GLY A 177 6.87 6.83 0.69
C GLY A 177 5.82 7.13 -0.35
N PHE A 178 4.65 6.53 -0.14
CA PHE A 178 3.43 6.83 -0.86
C PHE A 178 2.43 7.55 0.03
N ILE A 179 1.79 8.56 -0.52
CA ILE A 179 0.69 9.26 0.12
C ILE A 179 -0.50 9.34 -0.83
N CYS A 180 -1.66 8.85 -0.39
CA CYS A 180 -2.93 8.96 -1.08
C CYS A 180 -3.64 10.22 -0.58
N ILE A 181 -3.62 11.28 -1.36
CA ILE A 181 -4.28 12.55 -1.02
C ILE A 181 -5.75 12.47 -1.43
N LYS A 182 -6.64 12.48 -0.44
CA LYS A 182 -8.09 12.48 -0.60
C LYS A 182 -8.62 13.90 -0.52
N SER A 183 -8.88 14.55 -1.66
CA SER A 183 -9.29 15.96 -1.67
C SER A 183 -10.57 16.22 -0.87
N GLN A 184 -11.55 15.33 -0.97
CA GLN A 184 -12.82 15.45 -0.25
C GLN A 184 -12.69 15.37 1.28
N SER A 185 -11.58 14.81 1.79
CA SER A 185 -11.29 14.77 3.23
C SER A 185 -10.57 16.03 3.72
N ILE A 186 -9.99 16.83 2.82
CA ILE A 186 -9.26 18.06 3.16
C ILE A 186 -10.23 19.24 3.14
N ASP A 187 -10.87 19.50 1.99
CA ASP A 187 -11.80 20.62 1.86
C ASP A 187 -12.80 20.34 0.73
N VAL A 188 -14.07 20.23 1.07
CA VAL A 188 -15.15 19.98 0.10
C VAL A 188 -15.56 21.24 -0.70
N THR A 189 -15.10 22.42 -0.29
CA THR A 189 -15.43 23.70 -0.94
C THR A 189 -14.50 24.05 -2.09
N LYS A 190 -13.30 23.47 -2.12
CA LYS A 190 -12.29 23.68 -3.16
C LYS A 190 -12.34 22.58 -4.23
N SER A 191 -11.85 22.91 -5.41
CA SER A 191 -11.63 21.90 -6.45
C SER A 191 -10.49 20.94 -6.06
N SER A 192 -10.57 19.67 -6.49
CA SER A 192 -9.52 18.69 -6.23
C SER A 192 -8.15 19.18 -6.74
N LYS A 193 -8.10 19.89 -7.88
CA LYS A 193 -6.85 20.43 -8.45
C LYS A 193 -6.19 21.48 -7.56
N GLU A 194 -6.97 22.37 -6.95
CA GLU A 194 -6.47 23.36 -6.00
C GLU A 194 -5.89 22.68 -4.77
N ILE A 195 -6.63 21.71 -4.20
CA ILE A 195 -6.18 20.94 -3.03
C ILE A 195 -4.88 20.17 -3.35
N TYR A 196 -4.79 19.51 -4.50
CA TYR A 196 -3.58 18.80 -4.90
C TYR A 196 -2.38 19.73 -5.00
N LYS A 197 -2.55 20.91 -5.62
CA LYS A 197 -1.49 21.92 -5.72
C LYS A 197 -1.01 22.40 -4.36
N GLU A 198 -1.94 22.65 -3.42
CA GLU A 198 -1.63 23.07 -2.05
C GLU A 198 -0.88 21.94 -1.31
N ALA A 199 -1.37 20.72 -1.37
CA ALA A 199 -0.76 19.55 -0.74
C ALA A 199 0.65 19.25 -1.25
N LEU A 200 0.86 19.31 -2.56
CA LEU A 200 2.19 19.14 -3.16
C LEU A 200 3.17 20.25 -2.75
N LYS A 201 2.69 21.49 -2.63
CA LYS A 201 3.48 22.61 -2.10
C LYS A 201 3.86 22.36 -0.65
N GLU A 202 2.93 21.90 0.18
CA GLU A 202 3.17 21.60 1.60
C GLU A 202 4.19 20.46 1.76
N LEU A 203 4.09 19.38 0.96
CA LEU A 203 5.09 18.30 0.95
C LEU A 203 6.50 18.82 0.65
N ARG A 204 6.64 19.70 -0.37
CA ARG A 204 7.94 20.32 -0.70
C ARG A 204 8.45 21.22 0.43
N ASN A 205 7.57 21.99 1.07
CA ASN A 205 7.93 22.83 2.22
C ASN A 205 8.42 22.01 3.42
N TYR A 206 7.93 20.79 3.59
CA TYR A 206 8.40 19.83 4.59
C TYR A 206 9.70 19.10 4.20
N GLY A 207 10.27 19.42 3.04
CA GLY A 207 11.56 18.88 2.57
C GLY A 207 11.44 17.60 1.75
N PHE A 208 10.23 17.16 1.38
CA PHE A 208 10.08 15.98 0.52
C PHE A 208 10.32 16.32 -0.95
N THR A 209 11.05 15.46 -1.62
CA THR A 209 11.15 15.45 -3.09
C THR A 209 9.99 14.67 -3.67
N ILE A 210 9.19 15.29 -4.55
CA ILE A 210 8.13 14.59 -5.29
C ILE A 210 8.76 13.82 -6.45
N LEU A 211 8.69 12.50 -6.41
CA LEU A 211 9.20 11.61 -7.46
C LEU A 211 8.17 11.41 -8.58
N GLN A 212 6.90 11.27 -8.20
CA GLN A 212 5.79 11.13 -9.15
C GLN A 212 4.47 11.53 -8.50
N GLU A 213 3.55 12.04 -9.31
CA GLU A 213 2.16 12.30 -8.96
C GLU A 213 1.23 11.64 -9.99
N ILE A 214 0.13 11.01 -9.54
CA ILE A 214 -0.79 10.26 -10.39
C ILE A 214 -2.23 10.49 -9.91
N GLU A 215 -3.08 11.08 -10.74
CA GLU A 215 -4.53 11.08 -10.48
C GLU A 215 -5.10 9.68 -10.71
N LEU A 216 -5.80 9.15 -9.70
CA LEU A 216 -6.22 7.74 -9.71
C LEU A 216 -7.47 7.46 -10.54
N SER A 217 -8.23 8.48 -10.99
CA SER A 217 -9.39 8.23 -11.84
C SER A 217 -9.03 7.37 -13.07
N PRO A 218 -9.80 6.36 -13.44
CA PRO A 218 -11.15 6.01 -12.95
C PRO A 218 -11.18 5.05 -11.76
N TYR A 219 -10.02 4.56 -11.27
CA TYR A 219 -9.96 3.54 -10.21
C TYR A 219 -10.40 4.08 -8.85
N ASP A 220 -10.07 5.34 -8.56
CA ASP A 220 -10.53 6.04 -7.37
C ASP A 220 -10.69 7.54 -7.69
N LEU A 221 -11.90 8.06 -7.48
CA LEU A 221 -12.23 9.45 -7.81
C LEU A 221 -11.75 10.41 -6.72
N ASN A 222 -11.30 11.60 -7.12
CA ASN A 222 -10.85 12.65 -6.21
C ASN A 222 -9.66 12.26 -5.32
N HIS A 223 -8.80 11.37 -5.84
CA HIS A 223 -7.59 10.95 -5.19
C HIS A 223 -6.36 11.21 -6.06
N LEU A 224 -5.32 11.80 -5.42
CA LEU A 224 -3.99 11.92 -5.99
C LEU A 224 -3.04 10.98 -5.24
N PHE A 225 -2.38 10.11 -5.97
CA PHE A 225 -1.33 9.24 -5.47
C PHE A 225 0.02 9.91 -5.68
N VAL A 226 0.79 10.10 -4.63
CA VAL A 226 2.08 10.79 -4.69
C VAL A 226 3.18 9.89 -4.18
N HIS A 227 4.25 9.74 -4.97
CA HIS A 227 5.49 9.10 -4.58
C HIS A 227 6.48 10.17 -4.15
N VAL A 228 7.00 10.05 -2.95
CA VAL A 228 7.93 11.03 -2.35
C VAL A 228 9.20 10.37 -1.83
N LYS A 229 10.24 11.18 -1.69
CA LYS A 229 11.50 10.83 -1.02
C LYS A 229 11.82 11.86 0.05
N LYS A 230 12.27 11.38 1.22
CA LYS A 230 12.76 12.20 2.33
C LYS A 230 14.18 12.69 2.08
#